data_84c6b2e638f7b69d1049393ea3407f5f
#
_entry.id   84c6b2e638f7b69d1049393ea3407f5f
#
_cell.length_a   1.000
_cell.length_b   1.000
_cell.length_c   1.000
_cell.angle_alpha   90.00
_cell.angle_beta   90.00
_cell.angle_gamma   90.00
#
_symmetry.space_group_name_H-M   'P 1'
#
loop_
_entity.id
_entity.type
_entity.pdbx_description
1 polymer ?
#
loop_
_entity_poly.entity_id
_entity_poly.type
_entity_poly.pdbx_seq_one_letter_code
_entity_poly.pdbx_strand_id
1 'polypeptide(L)'
;MKGAHFDRGMARLSRLGAAVILVLSFAFMLFLTVFAYLETGNVSTNNAAGELVELYADNIFLNALMLFLFISTLYLLYRHSAGFSQRQIELVLMAAVFLLGITFILSVKLAAPWYSDSYMVLYAAEKAAIGEYGALDSYFCRFPFQLGYVLYVEIAFRLMGSIMPGMPAGYYRLALQGLNVLWLLLSYHALIQLSWQLFQSRRVQKVTAVLLTFCLPPVFTCTFLYGNIPGFALGVVALWMFAAFMRQRRLWQGLLCALFLGLAVAVKLNLMIFFAAVVIIWLLDLLQNRSIQSLLCLILTVASVLTIGRAPQPIYEQRSGKEFGDGIPMIAWMAMGMSQGHAGPGWYKEDHTVDFFMDSGMDTEATAENARKVIKQRSAYFAENPGQGLRFFSEKLRSQWNEPTYESLWINQVQQSYGEKGFIYEWFCDVGARHTTGYMNQYQQLIFLGVLLSCVFLWFRRDIRQCLPVLVILGGILYHLLFEAKSQYALPYFILMVPLAAYGFCGLFKSAEGRIH
;
A
#
# COMPACT_ATOMS: atom_id res chain seq x y z
N MET A 1 21.90 -40.09 5.56
CA MET A 1 22.59 -39.04 6.37
C MET A 1 22.68 -37.68 5.66
N LYS A 2 23.06 -37.58 4.39
CA LYS A 2 23.15 -36.28 3.67
C LYS A 2 21.82 -35.49 3.59
N GLY A 3 20.67 -36.15 3.42
CA GLY A 3 19.33 -35.49 3.39
C GLY A 3 18.95 -34.85 4.72
N ALA A 4 19.13 -35.54 5.85
CA ALA A 4 18.80 -35.00 7.17
C ALA A 4 19.67 -33.81 7.61
N HIS A 5 20.91 -33.70 7.10
CA HIS A 5 21.79 -32.55 7.32
C HIS A 5 21.32 -31.33 6.49
N PHE A 6 20.91 -31.56 5.24
CA PHE A 6 20.38 -30.53 4.37
C PHE A 6 19.08 -29.96 4.92
N ASP A 7 18.12 -30.80 5.34
CA ASP A 7 16.83 -30.37 5.89
C ASP A 7 16.99 -29.56 7.19
N ARG A 8 17.95 -29.95 8.06
CA ARG A 8 18.31 -29.16 9.25
C ARG A 8 18.95 -27.81 8.88
N GLY A 9 19.80 -27.78 7.84
CA GLY A 9 20.41 -26.55 7.32
C GLY A 9 19.34 -25.57 6.83
N MET A 10 18.40 -26.04 6.01
CA MET A 10 17.32 -25.21 5.46
C MET A 10 16.37 -24.70 6.54
N ALA A 11 16.01 -25.52 7.53
CA ALA A 11 15.22 -25.07 8.67
C ALA A 11 15.93 -23.99 9.50
N ARG A 12 17.26 -24.07 9.64
CA ARG A 12 18.07 -23.01 10.28
C ARG A 12 18.07 -21.73 9.45
N LEU A 13 18.25 -21.83 8.13
CA LEU A 13 18.24 -20.69 7.23
C LEU A 13 16.89 -19.93 7.28
N SER A 14 15.78 -20.65 7.25
CA SER A 14 14.45 -20.08 7.36
C SER A 14 14.23 -19.35 8.69
N ARG A 15 14.67 -19.96 9.82
CA ARG A 15 14.61 -19.33 11.14
C ARG A 15 15.51 -18.09 11.25
N LEU A 16 16.69 -18.14 10.64
CA LEU A 16 17.60 -17.00 10.58
C LEU A 16 17.01 -15.87 9.74
N GLY A 17 16.45 -16.18 8.56
CA GLY A 17 15.75 -15.22 7.72
C GLY A 17 14.58 -14.55 8.47
N ALA A 18 13.74 -15.34 9.16
CA ALA A 18 12.67 -14.79 9.99
C ALA A 18 13.22 -13.88 11.11
N ALA A 19 14.33 -14.28 11.77
CA ALA A 19 14.95 -13.47 12.81
C ALA A 19 15.46 -12.12 12.26
N VAL A 20 16.14 -12.11 11.12
CA VAL A 20 16.64 -10.87 10.49
C VAL A 20 15.47 -9.96 10.11
N ILE A 21 14.44 -10.49 9.46
CA ILE A 21 13.24 -9.73 9.10
C ILE A 21 12.60 -9.11 10.35
N LEU A 22 12.45 -9.88 11.43
CA LEU A 22 11.82 -9.39 12.65
C LEU A 22 12.65 -8.34 13.37
N VAL A 23 14.00 -8.49 13.42
CA VAL A 23 14.88 -7.49 14.05
C VAL A 23 14.86 -6.17 13.29
N LEU A 24 15.00 -6.21 11.96
CA LEU A 24 14.94 -5.01 11.14
C LEU A 24 13.56 -4.33 11.23
N SER A 25 12.49 -5.12 11.13
CA SER A 25 11.14 -4.58 11.26
C SER A 25 10.87 -4.00 12.65
N PHE A 26 11.35 -4.64 13.71
CA PHE A 26 11.26 -4.11 15.07
C PHE A 26 11.96 -2.76 15.19
N ALA A 27 13.17 -2.62 14.64
CA ALA A 27 13.93 -1.37 14.68
C ALA A 27 13.20 -0.23 13.94
N PHE A 28 12.72 -0.49 12.71
CA PHE A 28 11.93 0.50 11.97
C PHE A 28 10.60 0.83 12.66
N MET A 29 9.89 -0.17 13.15
CA MET A 29 8.62 0.05 13.83
C MET A 29 8.80 0.78 15.17
N LEU A 30 9.90 0.55 15.89
CA LEU A 30 10.24 1.32 17.09
C LEU A 30 10.45 2.80 16.73
N PHE A 31 11.25 3.07 15.69
CA PHE A 31 11.46 4.42 15.18
C PHE A 31 10.14 5.10 14.83
N LEU A 32 9.31 4.46 13.99
CA LEU A 32 8.01 5.01 13.56
C LEU A 32 7.05 5.21 14.74
N THR A 33 7.01 4.27 15.69
CA THR A 33 6.15 4.39 16.88
C THR A 33 6.55 5.58 17.75
N VAL A 34 7.86 5.76 17.96
CA VAL A 34 8.37 6.89 18.77
C VAL A 34 8.04 8.22 18.10
N PHE A 35 8.31 8.36 16.80
CA PHE A 35 8.05 9.61 16.10
C PHE A 35 6.56 9.90 15.93
N ALA A 36 5.72 8.92 15.63
CA ALA A 36 4.27 9.10 15.61
C ALA A 36 3.68 9.50 16.97
N TYR A 37 4.35 9.14 18.07
CA TYR A 37 3.98 9.57 19.42
C TYR A 37 4.42 11.00 19.74
N LEU A 38 5.52 11.47 19.15
CA LEU A 38 6.10 12.79 19.44
C LEU A 38 5.59 13.88 18.51
N GLU A 39 5.19 13.54 17.30
CA GLU A 39 4.84 14.50 16.25
C GLU A 39 3.78 13.94 15.29
N THR A 40 2.99 14.84 14.68
CA THR A 40 2.02 14.54 13.63
C THR A 40 2.40 15.25 12.35
N GLY A 41 2.45 14.53 11.22
CA GLY A 41 2.58 15.11 9.89
C GLY A 41 1.23 15.58 9.35
N ASN A 42 1.24 16.69 8.61
CA ASN A 42 0.09 17.18 7.87
C ASN A 42 0.53 17.71 6.50
N VAL A 43 -0.20 17.36 5.44
CA VAL A 43 0.08 17.89 4.11
C VAL A 43 -0.56 19.26 3.98
N SER A 44 0.26 20.28 3.70
CA SER A 44 -0.20 21.66 3.55
C SER A 44 -0.97 21.85 2.23
N THR A 45 -2.16 22.43 2.31
CA THR A 45 -2.95 22.82 1.13
C THR A 45 -2.58 24.20 0.60
N ASN A 46 -1.80 24.98 1.36
CA ASN A 46 -1.50 26.38 1.06
C ASN A 46 -0.25 26.56 0.17
N ASN A 47 0.42 25.50 -0.21
CA ASN A 47 1.64 25.56 -0.99
C ASN A 47 1.37 25.27 -2.47
N ALA A 48 1.82 26.15 -3.35
CA ALA A 48 1.75 25.94 -4.80
C ALA A 48 2.53 24.69 -5.27
N ALA A 49 3.51 24.22 -4.50
CA ALA A 49 4.20 22.96 -4.71
C ALA A 49 3.42 21.72 -4.22
N GLY A 50 2.30 21.92 -3.55
CA GLY A 50 1.18 21.01 -3.41
C GLY A 50 1.33 19.81 -2.45
N GLU A 51 2.50 19.45 -1.95
CA GLU A 51 2.67 18.18 -1.20
C GLU A 51 3.62 18.31 0.00
N LEU A 52 3.81 19.53 0.52
CA LEU A 52 4.69 19.76 1.66
C LEU A 52 4.11 19.12 2.93
N VAL A 53 4.83 18.19 3.52
CA VAL A 53 4.50 17.63 4.83
C VAL A 53 5.17 18.46 5.92
N GLU A 54 4.33 19.10 6.72
CA GLU A 54 4.74 19.83 7.92
C GLU A 54 4.59 18.92 9.14
N LEU A 55 5.63 18.85 9.98
CA LEU A 55 5.64 18.03 11.20
C LEU A 55 5.40 18.94 12.41
N TYR A 56 4.38 18.64 13.19
CA TYR A 56 4.00 19.39 14.39
C TYR A 56 4.25 18.54 15.63
N ALA A 57 4.90 19.14 16.64
CA ALA A 57 5.08 18.49 17.92
C ALA A 57 3.74 18.25 18.64
N ASP A 58 3.55 17.05 19.14
CA ASP A 58 2.33 16.63 19.81
C ASP A 58 2.38 16.82 21.34
N ASN A 59 1.20 16.86 21.93
CA ASN A 59 1.07 16.78 23.38
C ASN A 59 1.22 15.31 23.85
N ILE A 60 2.41 14.97 24.37
CA ILE A 60 2.76 13.61 24.79
C ILE A 60 1.83 13.05 25.89
N PHE A 61 1.30 13.89 26.77
CA PHE A 61 0.36 13.46 27.82
C PHE A 61 -1.02 13.10 27.23
N LEU A 62 -1.50 13.91 26.27
CA LEU A 62 -2.72 13.61 25.54
C LEU A 62 -2.57 12.32 24.73
N ASN A 63 -1.46 12.14 24.04
CA ASN A 63 -1.17 10.92 23.29
C ASN A 63 -1.16 9.69 24.21
N ALA A 64 -0.51 9.79 25.38
CA ALA A 64 -0.52 8.70 26.37
C ALA A 64 -1.94 8.34 26.84
N LEU A 65 -2.74 9.36 27.17
CA LEU A 65 -4.13 9.17 27.61
C LEU A 65 -4.98 8.52 26.52
N MET A 66 -4.92 9.04 25.30
CA MET A 66 -5.71 8.51 24.17
C MET A 66 -5.28 7.09 23.81
N LEU A 67 -3.98 6.81 23.76
CA LEU A 67 -3.48 5.47 23.51
C LEU A 67 -3.93 4.48 24.59
N PHE A 68 -3.90 4.88 25.87
CA PHE A 68 -4.44 4.09 26.97
C PHE A 68 -5.94 3.81 26.81
N LEU A 69 -6.73 4.81 26.44
CA LEU A 69 -8.17 4.66 26.19
C LEU A 69 -8.44 3.72 25.02
N PHE A 70 -7.68 3.85 23.93
CA PHE A 70 -7.83 2.98 22.75
C PHE A 70 -7.46 1.52 23.07
N ILE A 71 -6.36 1.29 23.79
CA ILE A 71 -5.94 -0.05 24.21
C ILE A 71 -6.96 -0.64 25.18
N SER A 72 -7.49 0.14 26.13
CA SER A 72 -8.52 -0.28 27.08
C SER A 72 -9.82 -0.67 26.36
N THR A 73 -10.25 0.16 25.41
CA THR A 73 -11.43 -0.13 24.57
C THR A 73 -11.21 -1.42 23.75
N LEU A 74 -10.03 -1.56 23.14
CA LEU A 74 -9.70 -2.76 22.37
C LEU A 74 -9.65 -4.02 23.25
N TYR A 75 -9.17 -3.90 24.49
CA TYR A 75 -9.21 -4.99 25.48
C TYR A 75 -10.65 -5.39 25.83
N LEU A 76 -11.53 -4.41 26.08
CA LEU A 76 -12.95 -4.68 26.34
C LEU A 76 -13.61 -5.37 25.15
N LEU A 77 -13.36 -4.89 23.93
CA LEU A 77 -13.85 -5.53 22.71
C LEU A 77 -13.30 -6.95 22.54
N TYR A 78 -12.00 -7.16 22.78
CA TYR A 78 -11.37 -8.48 22.76
C TYR A 78 -12.06 -9.44 23.75
N ARG A 79 -12.32 -8.99 24.97
CA ARG A 79 -12.96 -9.79 26.03
C ARG A 79 -14.41 -10.14 25.70
N HIS A 80 -15.19 -9.17 25.22
CA HIS A 80 -16.63 -9.36 24.95
C HIS A 80 -16.93 -9.94 23.56
N SER A 81 -15.96 -9.96 22.64
CA SER A 81 -16.13 -10.50 21.28
C SER A 81 -16.47 -11.99 21.23
N ALA A 82 -16.32 -12.72 22.32
CA ALA A 82 -16.60 -14.16 22.38
C ALA A 82 -18.07 -14.51 22.05
N GLY A 83 -19.00 -13.64 22.42
CA GLY A 83 -20.45 -13.84 22.22
C GLY A 83 -20.96 -13.65 20.78
N PHE A 84 -20.17 -13.06 19.90
CA PHE A 84 -20.58 -12.78 18.52
C PHE A 84 -19.89 -13.73 17.53
N SER A 85 -20.62 -14.16 16.50
CA SER A 85 -19.98 -14.92 15.42
C SER A 85 -19.08 -14.02 14.57
N GLN A 86 -17.98 -14.59 14.02
CA GLN A 86 -17.09 -13.86 13.13
C GLN A 86 -17.83 -13.25 11.94
N ARG A 87 -18.75 -14.01 11.35
CA ARG A 87 -19.53 -13.57 10.17
C ARG A 87 -20.43 -12.37 10.49
N GLN A 88 -21.08 -12.35 11.67
CA GLN A 88 -21.91 -11.23 12.07
C GLN A 88 -21.11 -9.95 12.24
N ILE A 89 -19.97 -10.02 12.97
CA ILE A 89 -19.07 -8.87 13.14
C ILE A 89 -18.62 -8.37 11.78
N GLU A 90 -18.13 -9.26 10.92
CA GLU A 90 -17.64 -8.90 9.60
C GLU A 90 -18.71 -8.22 8.74
N LEU A 91 -19.94 -8.78 8.67
CA LEU A 91 -21.03 -8.20 7.89
C LEU A 91 -21.44 -6.81 8.40
N VAL A 92 -21.58 -6.62 9.70
CA VAL A 92 -21.96 -5.31 10.29
C VAL A 92 -20.88 -4.26 9.99
N LEU A 93 -19.61 -4.62 10.18
CA LEU A 93 -18.50 -3.69 9.96
C LEU A 93 -18.31 -3.38 8.46
N MET A 94 -18.47 -4.36 7.58
CA MET A 94 -18.45 -4.15 6.13
C MET A 94 -19.60 -3.24 5.67
N ALA A 95 -20.80 -3.42 6.23
CA ALA A 95 -21.92 -2.54 5.94
C ALA A 95 -21.65 -1.10 6.40
N ALA A 96 -21.04 -0.91 7.58
CA ALA A 96 -20.65 0.41 8.07
C ALA A 96 -19.62 1.09 7.17
N VAL A 97 -18.58 0.38 6.74
CA VAL A 97 -17.56 0.89 5.81
C VAL A 97 -18.18 1.21 4.45
N PHE A 98 -19.07 0.35 3.94
CA PHE A 98 -19.79 0.61 2.69
C PHE A 98 -20.61 1.90 2.77
N LEU A 99 -21.44 2.04 3.81
CA LEU A 99 -22.26 3.23 4.01
C LEU A 99 -21.42 4.50 4.15
N LEU A 100 -20.35 4.44 4.95
CA LEU A 100 -19.43 5.58 5.10
C LEU A 100 -18.77 5.92 3.75
N GLY A 101 -18.28 4.93 3.00
CA GLY A 101 -17.63 5.14 1.70
C GLY A 101 -18.57 5.78 0.67
N ILE A 102 -19.79 5.25 0.51
CA ILE A 102 -20.77 5.80 -0.42
C ILE A 102 -21.23 7.20 0.00
N THR A 103 -21.53 7.41 1.27
CA THR A 103 -21.95 8.74 1.76
C THR A 103 -20.83 9.77 1.64
N PHE A 104 -19.57 9.36 1.87
CA PHE A 104 -18.41 10.23 1.67
C PHE A 104 -18.27 10.62 0.20
N ILE A 105 -18.28 9.64 -0.74
CA ILE A 105 -18.21 9.89 -2.19
C ILE A 105 -19.32 10.86 -2.64
N LEU A 106 -20.55 10.64 -2.22
CA LEU A 106 -21.68 11.51 -2.56
C LEU A 106 -21.53 12.91 -1.95
N SER A 107 -20.87 13.02 -0.78
CA SER A 107 -20.61 14.30 -0.11
C SER A 107 -19.51 15.12 -0.77
N VAL A 108 -18.53 14.47 -1.39
CA VAL A 108 -17.47 15.16 -2.17
C VAL A 108 -18.05 15.84 -3.41
N LYS A 109 -19.24 15.43 -3.89
CA LYS A 109 -19.96 16.00 -5.05
C LYS A 109 -19.02 16.31 -6.20
N LEU A 110 -18.56 15.28 -6.83
CA LEU A 110 -17.59 15.27 -7.91
C LEU A 110 -17.46 16.61 -8.66
N ALA A 111 -16.62 17.46 -8.16
CA ALA A 111 -15.91 18.39 -9.01
C ALA A 111 -14.97 17.58 -9.93
N ALA A 112 -14.49 18.16 -10.99
CA ALA A 112 -13.73 17.51 -12.03
C ALA A 112 -12.66 16.50 -11.52
N PRO A 113 -12.33 15.51 -12.35
CA PRO A 113 -11.39 14.45 -11.96
C PRO A 113 -10.00 14.94 -12.14
N TRP A 114 -9.46 15.66 -11.20
CA TRP A 114 -8.26 16.16 -11.73
C TRP A 114 -7.21 16.58 -10.76
N TYR A 115 -6.48 15.58 -10.54
CA TYR A 115 -5.17 15.82 -10.05
C TYR A 115 -4.19 15.14 -11.02
N SER A 116 -3.43 16.00 -11.74
CA SER A 116 -2.26 15.61 -12.52
C SER A 116 -2.37 14.24 -13.24
N ASP A 117 -1.68 13.23 -12.73
CA ASP A 117 -1.61 11.89 -13.31
C ASP A 117 -2.95 11.16 -13.40
N SER A 118 -3.82 11.32 -12.41
CA SER A 118 -5.14 10.64 -12.43
C SER A 118 -6.02 11.19 -13.56
N TYR A 119 -5.91 12.50 -13.88
CA TYR A 119 -6.59 13.08 -15.04
C TYR A 119 -6.08 12.47 -16.34
N MET A 120 -4.75 12.40 -16.53
CA MET A 120 -4.15 11.86 -17.76
C MET A 120 -4.61 10.42 -18.01
N VAL A 121 -4.61 9.60 -16.96
CA VAL A 121 -5.03 8.19 -17.04
C VAL A 121 -6.53 8.05 -17.33
N LEU A 122 -7.38 8.82 -16.64
CA LEU A 122 -8.83 8.77 -16.84
C LEU A 122 -9.24 9.27 -18.22
N TYR A 123 -8.67 10.38 -18.66
CA TYR A 123 -8.93 10.93 -19.97
C TYR A 123 -8.53 9.97 -21.10
N ALA A 124 -7.33 9.38 -21.01
CA ALA A 124 -6.88 8.36 -21.95
C ALA A 124 -7.81 7.15 -21.98
N ALA A 125 -8.27 6.67 -20.82
CA ALA A 125 -9.18 5.54 -20.72
C ALA A 125 -10.58 5.85 -21.27
N GLU A 126 -11.12 7.05 -21.01
CA GLU A 126 -12.40 7.52 -21.61
C GLU A 126 -12.32 7.51 -23.14
N LYS A 127 -11.25 8.04 -23.70
CA LYS A 127 -11.01 8.08 -25.14
C LYS A 127 -10.81 6.69 -25.72
N ALA A 128 -9.99 5.86 -25.09
CA ALA A 128 -9.77 4.47 -25.51
C ALA A 128 -11.08 3.65 -25.49
N ALA A 129 -11.99 3.92 -24.55
CA ALA A 129 -13.27 3.21 -24.45
C ALA A 129 -14.15 3.40 -25.70
N ILE A 130 -14.03 4.53 -26.40
CA ILE A 130 -14.74 4.81 -27.66
C ILE A 130 -13.87 4.58 -28.91
N GLY A 131 -12.68 3.99 -28.74
CA GLY A 131 -11.76 3.66 -29.85
C GLY A 131 -10.85 4.81 -30.29
N GLU A 132 -10.79 5.92 -29.54
CA GLU A 132 -9.91 7.04 -29.80
C GLU A 132 -8.62 6.94 -28.98
N TYR A 133 -7.50 6.66 -29.63
CA TYR A 133 -6.19 6.45 -28.96
C TYR A 133 -5.28 7.68 -29.01
N GLY A 134 -5.74 8.84 -29.51
CA GLY A 134 -4.96 10.07 -29.60
C GLY A 134 -4.49 10.62 -28.26
N ALA A 135 -5.26 10.37 -27.19
CA ALA A 135 -4.93 10.76 -25.82
C ALA A 135 -3.78 9.96 -25.18
N LEU A 136 -3.32 8.88 -25.81
CA LEU A 136 -2.09 8.18 -25.44
C LEU A 136 -0.90 8.96 -26.03
N ASP A 137 -0.46 9.96 -25.30
CA ASP A 137 0.55 10.93 -25.71
C ASP A 137 1.93 10.72 -25.05
N SER A 138 2.75 11.75 -25.06
CA SER A 138 4.10 11.74 -24.47
C SER A 138 4.12 11.44 -22.95
N TYR A 139 3.00 11.61 -22.24
CA TYR A 139 2.88 11.21 -20.84
C TYR A 139 3.13 9.71 -20.68
N PHE A 140 2.53 8.89 -21.55
CA PHE A 140 2.68 7.44 -21.50
C PHE A 140 4.04 6.96 -22.01
N CYS A 141 4.75 7.75 -22.84
CA CYS A 141 6.15 7.50 -23.16
C CYS A 141 7.08 7.70 -21.96
N ARG A 142 6.73 8.58 -21.03
CA ARG A 142 7.45 8.76 -19.74
C ARG A 142 7.07 7.71 -18.71
N PHE A 143 5.78 7.34 -18.65
CA PHE A 143 5.17 6.50 -17.61
C PHE A 143 4.36 5.32 -18.22
N PRO A 144 4.98 4.43 -19.00
CA PRO A 144 4.27 3.32 -19.67
C PRO A 144 3.61 2.35 -18.68
N PHE A 145 4.09 2.28 -17.45
CA PHE A 145 3.49 1.46 -16.38
C PHE A 145 2.08 1.92 -15.96
N GLN A 146 1.66 3.13 -16.34
CA GLN A 146 0.28 3.61 -16.11
C GLN A 146 -0.74 2.99 -17.07
N LEU A 147 -0.30 2.47 -18.22
CA LEU A 147 -1.18 1.82 -19.21
C LEU A 147 -2.01 0.67 -18.64
N GLY A 148 -1.51 0.02 -17.58
CA GLY A 148 -2.27 -1.03 -16.91
C GLY A 148 -3.51 -0.53 -16.20
N TYR A 149 -3.43 0.61 -15.55
CA TYR A 149 -4.60 1.23 -14.94
C TYR A 149 -5.52 1.86 -16.00
N VAL A 150 -4.97 2.40 -17.09
CA VAL A 150 -5.77 2.84 -18.26
C VAL A 150 -6.63 1.68 -18.78
N LEU A 151 -6.03 0.49 -18.97
CA LEU A 151 -6.75 -0.69 -19.46
C LEU A 151 -7.88 -1.13 -18.50
N TYR A 152 -7.60 -1.12 -17.19
CA TYR A 152 -8.60 -1.41 -16.17
C TYR A 152 -9.80 -0.46 -16.26
N VAL A 153 -9.55 0.85 -16.36
CA VAL A 153 -10.59 1.88 -16.45
C VAL A 153 -11.33 1.81 -17.79
N GLU A 154 -10.61 1.59 -18.89
CA GLU A 154 -11.22 1.38 -20.22
C GLU A 154 -12.22 0.22 -20.21
N ILE A 155 -11.83 -0.93 -19.64
CA ILE A 155 -12.73 -2.09 -19.52
C ILE A 155 -13.97 -1.72 -18.71
N ALA A 156 -13.78 -1.03 -17.58
CA ALA A 156 -14.90 -0.60 -16.75
C ALA A 156 -15.84 0.36 -17.50
N PHE A 157 -15.31 1.32 -18.26
CA PHE A 157 -16.13 2.24 -19.07
C PHE A 157 -16.88 1.52 -20.20
N ARG A 158 -16.23 0.59 -20.90
CA ARG A 158 -16.91 -0.23 -21.93
C ARG A 158 -18.07 -1.04 -21.35
N LEU A 159 -17.85 -1.69 -20.20
CA LEU A 159 -18.90 -2.46 -19.51
C LEU A 159 -20.04 -1.56 -19.06
N MET A 160 -19.75 -0.43 -18.43
CA MET A 160 -20.78 0.52 -17.99
C MET A 160 -21.55 1.11 -19.19
N GLY A 161 -20.84 1.48 -20.25
CA GLY A 161 -21.46 1.98 -21.48
C GLY A 161 -22.39 0.96 -22.17
N SER A 162 -22.07 -0.33 -22.07
CA SER A 162 -22.93 -1.42 -22.56
C SER A 162 -24.20 -1.60 -21.73
N ILE A 163 -24.12 -1.36 -20.42
CA ILE A 163 -25.25 -1.51 -19.48
C ILE A 163 -26.13 -0.25 -19.49
N MET A 164 -25.53 0.93 -19.58
CA MET A 164 -26.21 2.23 -19.50
C MET A 164 -25.72 3.17 -20.62
N PRO A 165 -26.15 2.93 -21.86
CA PRO A 165 -25.73 3.74 -23.00
C PRO A 165 -26.20 5.19 -22.85
N GLY A 166 -25.31 6.15 -23.18
CA GLY A 166 -25.59 7.57 -23.14
C GLY A 166 -25.50 8.25 -21.76
N MET A 167 -25.02 7.52 -20.73
CA MET A 167 -24.77 8.11 -19.42
C MET A 167 -23.67 9.19 -19.50
N PRO A 168 -23.86 10.38 -18.87
CA PRO A 168 -22.82 11.41 -18.81
C PRO A 168 -21.53 10.92 -18.12
N ALA A 169 -20.36 11.40 -18.58
CA ALA A 169 -19.05 10.96 -18.09
C ALA A 169 -18.87 11.08 -16.56
N GLY A 170 -19.48 12.07 -15.93
CA GLY A 170 -19.45 12.24 -14.47
C GLY A 170 -20.04 11.05 -13.70
N TYR A 171 -21.07 10.41 -14.22
CA TYR A 171 -21.66 9.22 -13.58
C TYR A 171 -20.77 7.97 -13.70
N TYR A 172 -20.02 7.82 -14.82
CA TYR A 172 -19.03 6.74 -14.93
C TYR A 172 -17.92 6.89 -13.89
N ARG A 173 -17.48 8.10 -13.60
CA ARG A 173 -16.49 8.38 -12.56
C ARG A 173 -17.03 8.09 -11.17
N LEU A 174 -18.27 8.51 -10.90
CA LEU A 174 -18.96 8.18 -9.64
C LEU A 174 -19.09 6.65 -9.47
N ALA A 175 -19.41 5.93 -10.53
CA ALA A 175 -19.48 4.46 -10.51
C ALA A 175 -18.11 3.82 -10.25
N LEU A 176 -17.00 4.36 -10.82
CA LEU A 176 -15.65 3.90 -10.53
C LEU A 176 -15.25 4.15 -9.07
N GLN A 177 -15.64 5.28 -8.49
CA GLN A 177 -15.42 5.55 -7.06
C GLN A 177 -16.23 4.57 -6.19
N GLY A 178 -17.49 4.30 -6.55
CA GLY A 178 -18.29 3.25 -5.93
C GLY A 178 -17.65 1.86 -6.07
N LEU A 179 -17.07 1.56 -7.22
CA LEU A 179 -16.31 0.32 -7.43
C LEU A 179 -15.05 0.26 -6.54
N ASN A 180 -14.38 1.39 -6.28
CA ASN A 180 -13.28 1.45 -5.31
C ASN A 180 -13.75 1.07 -3.89
N VAL A 181 -14.96 1.46 -3.48
CA VAL A 181 -15.52 1.00 -2.18
C VAL A 181 -15.69 -0.52 -2.17
N LEU A 182 -16.16 -1.13 -3.26
CA LEU A 182 -16.27 -2.59 -3.36
C LEU A 182 -14.89 -3.27 -3.32
N TRP A 183 -13.88 -2.73 -4.01
CA TRP A 183 -12.50 -3.19 -3.91
C TRP A 183 -11.95 -3.06 -2.49
N LEU A 184 -12.25 -1.96 -1.79
CA LEU A 184 -11.87 -1.78 -0.40
C LEU A 184 -12.48 -2.86 0.50
N LEU A 185 -13.78 -3.14 0.36
CA LEU A 185 -14.45 -4.21 1.11
C LEU A 185 -13.84 -5.58 0.82
N LEU A 186 -13.53 -5.87 -0.45
CA LEU A 186 -12.84 -7.10 -0.83
C LEU A 186 -11.47 -7.20 -0.15
N SER A 187 -10.70 -6.09 -0.12
CA SER A 187 -9.41 -6.07 0.55
C SER A 187 -9.52 -6.30 2.05
N TYR A 188 -10.55 -5.74 2.71
CA TYR A 188 -10.81 -5.94 4.13
C TYR A 188 -11.20 -7.39 4.43
N HIS A 189 -12.09 -7.97 3.62
CA HIS A 189 -12.39 -9.40 3.70
C HIS A 189 -11.13 -10.25 3.57
N ALA A 190 -10.33 -9.99 2.53
CA ALA A 190 -9.08 -10.73 2.29
C ALA A 190 -8.08 -10.59 3.45
N LEU A 191 -7.93 -9.40 4.08
CA LEU A 191 -7.09 -9.18 5.27
C LEU A 191 -7.58 -9.97 6.47
N ILE A 192 -8.90 -10.01 6.71
CA ILE A 192 -9.50 -10.81 7.78
C ILE A 192 -9.24 -12.30 7.55
N GLN A 193 -9.38 -12.78 6.32
CA GLN A 193 -9.07 -14.17 5.97
C GLN A 193 -7.56 -14.46 6.03
N LEU A 194 -6.71 -13.52 5.59
CA LEU A 194 -5.25 -13.61 5.73
C LEU A 194 -4.85 -13.78 7.20
N SER A 195 -5.43 -12.97 8.11
CA SER A 195 -5.17 -13.08 9.54
C SER A 195 -5.50 -14.47 10.09
N TRP A 196 -6.58 -15.10 9.60
CA TRP A 196 -6.91 -16.48 9.94
C TRP A 196 -5.89 -17.48 9.40
N GLN A 197 -5.48 -17.35 8.14
CA GLN A 197 -4.50 -18.27 7.56
C GLN A 197 -3.16 -18.23 8.32
N LEU A 198 -2.74 -17.04 8.75
CA LEU A 198 -1.46 -16.84 9.42
C LEU A 198 -1.49 -17.21 10.90
N PHE A 199 -2.52 -16.82 11.64
CA PHE A 199 -2.50 -16.87 13.12
C PHE A 199 -3.45 -17.88 13.73
N GLN A 200 -4.39 -18.45 12.97
CA GLN A 200 -5.36 -19.47 13.42
C GLN A 200 -6.16 -19.05 14.67
N SER A 201 -6.47 -17.77 14.80
CA SER A 201 -7.17 -17.20 15.94
C SER A 201 -8.40 -16.41 15.52
N ARG A 202 -9.58 -16.87 15.96
CA ARG A 202 -10.85 -16.14 15.73
C ARG A 202 -10.86 -14.77 16.42
N ARG A 203 -10.16 -14.64 17.56
CA ARG A 203 -10.04 -13.35 18.24
C ARG A 203 -9.21 -12.36 17.40
N VAL A 204 -8.10 -12.80 16.81
CA VAL A 204 -7.30 -11.97 15.89
C VAL A 204 -8.14 -11.53 14.70
N GLN A 205 -8.93 -12.44 14.08
CA GLN A 205 -9.83 -12.06 12.99
C GLN A 205 -10.84 -10.97 13.38
N LYS A 206 -11.48 -11.11 14.56
CA LYS A 206 -12.47 -10.15 15.03
C LYS A 206 -11.84 -8.79 15.31
N VAL A 207 -10.69 -8.78 16.00
CA VAL A 207 -9.94 -7.55 16.27
C VAL A 207 -9.46 -6.90 14.98
N THR A 208 -8.99 -7.70 13.99
CA THR A 208 -8.63 -7.20 12.65
C THR A 208 -9.82 -6.49 12.00
N ALA A 209 -11.01 -7.12 12.00
CA ALA A 209 -12.21 -6.53 11.42
C ALA A 209 -12.57 -5.20 12.09
N VAL A 210 -12.55 -5.15 13.42
CA VAL A 210 -12.82 -3.92 14.17
C VAL A 210 -11.81 -2.83 13.81
N LEU A 211 -10.52 -3.12 13.85
CA LEU A 211 -9.49 -2.12 13.53
C LEU A 211 -9.65 -1.60 12.09
N LEU A 212 -9.87 -2.47 11.10
CA LEU A 212 -10.08 -2.05 9.70
C LEU A 212 -11.24 -1.06 9.54
N THR A 213 -12.32 -1.23 10.31
CA THR A 213 -13.50 -0.35 10.23
C THR A 213 -13.19 1.08 10.65
N PHE A 214 -12.27 1.26 11.59
CA PHE A 214 -11.88 2.57 12.11
C PHE A 214 -10.70 3.20 11.34
N CYS A 215 -10.19 2.56 10.29
CA CYS A 215 -9.15 3.07 9.43
C CYS A 215 -9.77 3.97 8.34
N LEU A 216 -9.78 5.28 8.53
CA LEU A 216 -10.45 6.24 7.63
C LEU A 216 -9.71 6.48 6.30
N PRO A 217 -8.36 6.58 6.23
CA PRO A 217 -7.65 6.95 5.01
C PRO A 217 -8.01 6.13 3.78
N PRO A 218 -8.15 4.77 3.85
CA PRO A 218 -8.55 4.00 2.68
C PRO A 218 -9.96 4.34 2.17
N VAL A 219 -10.88 4.71 3.08
CA VAL A 219 -12.24 5.12 2.72
C VAL A 219 -12.19 6.43 1.92
N PHE A 220 -11.43 7.41 2.40
CA PHE A 220 -11.26 8.70 1.72
C PHE A 220 -10.50 8.55 0.40
N THR A 221 -9.58 7.60 0.29
CA THR A 221 -8.86 7.31 -0.95
C THR A 221 -9.75 6.68 -2.03
N CYS A 222 -10.96 6.17 -1.69
CA CYS A 222 -11.89 5.65 -2.70
C CYS A 222 -12.32 6.68 -3.73
N THR A 223 -12.25 7.98 -3.42
CA THR A 223 -12.51 9.07 -4.38
C THR A 223 -11.39 9.24 -5.40
N PHE A 224 -10.17 8.76 -5.10
CA PHE A 224 -8.99 8.94 -5.93
C PHE A 224 -8.84 7.81 -6.96
N LEU A 225 -9.04 8.13 -8.21
CA LEU A 225 -9.04 7.18 -9.32
C LEU A 225 -7.62 7.06 -9.93
N TYR A 226 -6.74 6.31 -9.26
CA TYR A 226 -5.32 6.16 -9.64
C TYR A 226 -4.75 4.74 -9.42
N GLY A 227 -5.59 3.72 -9.30
CA GLY A 227 -5.17 2.32 -9.14
C GLY A 227 -4.74 1.91 -7.72
N ASN A 228 -4.69 2.82 -6.74
CA ASN A 228 -4.23 2.51 -5.38
C ASN A 228 -5.12 1.44 -4.71
N ILE A 229 -6.44 1.65 -4.70
CA ILE A 229 -7.40 0.75 -4.04
C ILE A 229 -7.56 -0.59 -4.79
N PRO A 230 -7.85 -0.64 -6.12
CA PRO A 230 -7.99 -1.91 -6.81
C PRO A 230 -6.68 -2.71 -6.86
N GLY A 231 -5.53 -2.05 -7.08
CA GLY A 231 -4.24 -2.71 -7.03
C GLY A 231 -3.97 -3.33 -5.67
N PHE A 232 -4.17 -2.59 -4.58
CA PHE A 232 -4.03 -3.10 -3.22
C PHE A 232 -4.95 -4.30 -2.95
N ALA A 233 -6.23 -4.22 -3.35
CA ALA A 233 -7.19 -5.31 -3.15
C ALA A 233 -6.74 -6.60 -3.85
N LEU A 234 -6.31 -6.50 -5.12
CA LEU A 234 -5.76 -7.64 -5.87
C LEU A 234 -4.52 -8.21 -5.18
N GLY A 235 -3.59 -7.35 -4.72
CA GLY A 235 -2.39 -7.75 -3.99
C GLY A 235 -2.71 -8.49 -2.69
N VAL A 236 -3.65 -7.99 -1.88
CA VAL A 236 -4.04 -8.64 -0.61
C VAL A 236 -4.76 -9.97 -0.84
N VAL A 237 -5.63 -10.06 -1.87
CA VAL A 237 -6.25 -11.34 -2.27
C VAL A 237 -5.17 -12.34 -2.65
N ALA A 238 -4.13 -11.91 -3.38
CA ALA A 238 -3.00 -12.78 -3.71
C ALA A 238 -2.26 -13.26 -2.45
N LEU A 239 -1.99 -12.39 -1.47
CA LEU A 239 -1.36 -12.77 -0.19
C LEU A 239 -2.24 -13.75 0.60
N TRP A 240 -3.56 -13.55 0.60
CA TRP A 240 -4.49 -14.49 1.23
C TRP A 240 -4.45 -15.86 0.55
N MET A 241 -4.52 -15.91 -0.79
CA MET A 241 -4.44 -17.16 -1.56
C MET A 241 -3.09 -17.86 -1.36
N PHE A 242 -1.99 -17.11 -1.33
CA PHE A 242 -0.67 -17.63 -1.00
C PHE A 242 -0.63 -18.26 0.39
N ALA A 243 -1.09 -17.55 1.43
CA ALA A 243 -1.10 -18.06 2.80
C ALA A 243 -2.01 -19.29 2.95
N ALA A 244 -3.13 -19.34 2.21
CA ALA A 244 -4.01 -20.49 2.14
C ALA A 244 -3.32 -21.69 1.46
N PHE A 245 -2.59 -21.47 0.37
CA PHE A 245 -1.78 -22.50 -0.31
C PHE A 245 -0.70 -23.03 0.63
N MET A 246 0.05 -22.17 1.29
CA MET A 246 1.10 -22.57 2.21
C MET A 246 0.59 -23.48 3.34
N ARG A 247 -0.69 -23.35 3.71
CA ARG A 247 -1.33 -24.13 4.75
C ARG A 247 -2.00 -25.41 4.23
N GLN A 248 -2.75 -25.30 3.12
CA GLN A 248 -3.64 -26.36 2.64
C GLN A 248 -3.07 -27.14 1.46
N ARG A 249 -2.05 -26.62 0.80
CA ARG A 249 -1.39 -27.22 -0.38
C ARG A 249 -2.31 -27.51 -1.55
N ARG A 250 -3.40 -26.72 -1.71
CA ARG A 250 -4.33 -26.85 -2.84
C ARG A 250 -3.85 -26.03 -4.02
N LEU A 251 -3.58 -26.66 -5.15
CA LEU A 251 -2.99 -26.03 -6.35
C LEU A 251 -3.77 -24.79 -6.82
N TRP A 252 -5.10 -24.82 -6.81
CA TRP A 252 -5.93 -23.69 -7.24
C TRP A 252 -5.67 -22.39 -6.46
N GLN A 253 -5.27 -22.50 -5.17
CA GLN A 253 -4.92 -21.34 -4.36
C GLN A 253 -3.61 -20.69 -4.85
N GLY A 254 -2.62 -21.50 -5.23
CA GLY A 254 -1.38 -21.03 -5.84
C GLY A 254 -1.62 -20.39 -7.22
N LEU A 255 -2.53 -20.97 -8.02
CA LEU A 255 -2.92 -20.41 -9.32
C LEU A 255 -3.61 -19.06 -9.18
N LEU A 256 -4.54 -18.93 -8.23
CA LEU A 256 -5.19 -17.64 -7.93
C LEU A 256 -4.18 -16.60 -7.39
N CYS A 257 -3.23 -17.01 -6.55
CA CYS A 257 -2.15 -16.12 -6.11
C CYS A 257 -1.37 -15.57 -7.33
N ALA A 258 -0.97 -16.44 -8.26
CA ALA A 258 -0.26 -16.05 -9.48
C ALA A 258 -1.07 -15.05 -10.33
N LEU A 259 -2.34 -15.37 -10.58
CA LEU A 259 -3.24 -14.51 -11.36
C LEU A 259 -3.41 -13.13 -10.71
N PHE A 260 -3.75 -13.09 -9.43
CA PHE A 260 -4.01 -11.84 -8.73
C PHE A 260 -2.74 -10.98 -8.56
N LEU A 261 -1.54 -11.58 -8.42
CA LEU A 261 -0.29 -10.81 -8.43
C LEU A 261 0.00 -10.20 -9.80
N GLY A 262 -0.20 -10.95 -10.90
CA GLY A 262 -0.05 -10.40 -12.24
C GLY A 262 -0.98 -9.22 -12.49
N LEU A 263 -2.27 -9.35 -12.13
CA LEU A 263 -3.26 -8.26 -12.23
C LEU A 263 -2.93 -7.08 -11.31
N ALA A 264 -2.48 -7.34 -10.08
CA ALA A 264 -2.09 -6.29 -9.14
C ALA A 264 -0.94 -5.45 -9.69
N VAL A 265 0.11 -6.09 -10.21
CA VAL A 265 1.28 -5.41 -10.80
C VAL A 265 0.89 -4.66 -12.08
N ALA A 266 -0.01 -5.21 -12.91
CA ALA A 266 -0.53 -4.51 -14.08
C ALA A 266 -1.24 -3.21 -13.69
N VAL A 267 -2.09 -3.24 -12.66
CA VAL A 267 -2.84 -2.06 -12.18
C VAL A 267 -1.95 -1.07 -11.45
N LYS A 268 -0.98 -1.54 -10.65
CA LYS A 268 -0.10 -0.67 -9.85
C LYS A 268 1.28 -1.32 -9.67
N LEU A 269 2.29 -0.78 -10.34
CA LEU A 269 3.65 -1.34 -10.36
C LEU A 269 4.26 -1.53 -8.97
N ASN A 270 3.93 -0.66 -8.00
CA ASN A 270 4.48 -0.75 -6.63
C ASN A 270 4.14 -2.09 -5.93
N LEU A 271 3.14 -2.84 -6.42
CA LEU A 271 2.80 -4.18 -5.93
C LEU A 271 3.86 -5.24 -6.27
N MET A 272 4.91 -4.89 -7.04
CA MET A 272 6.12 -5.71 -7.20
C MET A 272 6.76 -6.07 -5.85
N ILE A 273 6.57 -5.27 -4.81
CA ILE A 273 7.05 -5.57 -3.46
C ILE A 273 6.29 -6.77 -2.85
N PHE A 274 4.98 -6.87 -3.09
CA PHE A 274 4.18 -8.04 -2.70
C PHE A 274 4.64 -9.29 -3.44
N PHE A 275 4.88 -9.17 -4.74
CA PHE A 275 5.43 -10.25 -5.57
C PHE A 275 6.79 -10.72 -5.06
N ALA A 276 7.72 -9.81 -4.78
CA ALA A 276 9.04 -10.14 -4.27
C ALA A 276 8.97 -10.91 -2.93
N ALA A 277 8.12 -10.48 -2.01
CA ALA A 277 7.92 -11.16 -0.72
C ALA A 277 7.36 -12.59 -0.90
N VAL A 278 6.38 -12.76 -1.79
CA VAL A 278 5.79 -14.07 -2.11
C VAL A 278 6.85 -14.99 -2.75
N VAL A 279 7.64 -14.50 -3.70
CA VAL A 279 8.72 -15.27 -4.35
C VAL A 279 9.76 -15.72 -3.33
N ILE A 280 10.20 -14.84 -2.42
CA ILE A 280 11.18 -15.18 -1.38
C ILE A 280 10.67 -16.33 -0.51
N ILE A 281 9.42 -16.27 -0.05
CA ILE A 281 8.87 -17.33 0.81
C ILE A 281 8.63 -18.61 0.00
N TRP A 282 8.21 -18.53 -1.26
CA TRP A 282 8.08 -19.72 -2.12
C TRP A 282 9.41 -20.42 -2.37
N LEU A 283 10.49 -19.65 -2.64
CA LEU A 283 11.83 -20.22 -2.79
C LEU A 283 12.27 -20.95 -1.52
N LEU A 284 12.04 -20.36 -0.35
CA LEU A 284 12.35 -21.00 0.93
C LEU A 284 11.52 -22.28 1.15
N ASP A 285 10.22 -22.24 0.82
CA ASP A 285 9.34 -23.41 0.90
C ASP A 285 9.77 -24.52 -0.06
N LEU A 286 10.14 -24.15 -1.29
CA LEU A 286 10.64 -25.10 -2.28
C LEU A 286 11.92 -25.79 -1.82
N LEU A 287 12.87 -25.03 -1.28
CA LEU A 287 14.12 -25.56 -0.75
C LEU A 287 13.92 -26.48 0.46
N GLN A 288 12.91 -26.21 1.31
CA GLN A 288 12.58 -27.01 2.48
C GLN A 288 11.79 -28.27 2.13
N ASN A 289 10.73 -28.13 1.34
CA ASN A 289 9.73 -29.18 1.13
C ASN A 289 9.88 -29.90 -0.21
N ARG A 290 10.70 -29.38 -1.15
CA ARG A 290 10.94 -29.92 -2.50
C ARG A 290 9.64 -30.24 -3.25
N SER A 291 8.60 -29.46 -3.01
CA SER A 291 7.27 -29.68 -3.55
C SER A 291 7.19 -29.24 -5.01
N ILE A 292 6.82 -30.18 -5.90
CA ILE A 292 6.57 -29.87 -7.32
C ILE A 292 5.45 -28.85 -7.48
N GLN A 293 4.44 -28.87 -6.59
CA GLN A 293 3.35 -27.90 -6.60
C GLN A 293 3.85 -26.48 -6.29
N SER A 294 4.78 -26.33 -5.32
CA SER A 294 5.40 -25.04 -4.99
C SER A 294 6.26 -24.53 -6.14
N LEU A 295 7.01 -25.41 -6.83
CA LEU A 295 7.78 -25.04 -8.02
C LEU A 295 6.86 -24.56 -9.14
N LEU A 296 5.80 -25.31 -9.45
CA LEU A 296 4.83 -24.93 -10.48
C LEU A 296 4.19 -23.57 -10.17
N CYS A 297 3.71 -23.37 -8.93
CA CYS A 297 3.12 -22.10 -8.50
C CYS A 297 4.11 -20.93 -8.58
N LEU A 298 5.37 -21.14 -8.21
CA LEU A 298 6.43 -20.13 -8.33
C LEU A 298 6.64 -19.74 -9.79
N ILE A 299 6.82 -20.73 -10.69
CA ILE A 299 7.00 -20.48 -12.13
C ILE A 299 5.80 -19.72 -12.69
N LEU A 300 4.57 -20.14 -12.37
CA LEU A 300 3.36 -19.49 -12.86
C LEU A 300 3.20 -18.08 -12.28
N THR A 301 3.64 -17.83 -11.05
CA THR A 301 3.62 -16.48 -10.47
C THR A 301 4.58 -15.54 -11.19
N VAL A 302 5.81 -16.00 -11.46
CA VAL A 302 6.77 -15.22 -12.24
C VAL A 302 6.25 -14.99 -13.66
N ALA A 303 5.75 -16.05 -14.33
CA ALA A 303 5.17 -15.94 -15.66
C ALA A 303 3.98 -14.97 -15.71
N SER A 304 3.07 -15.04 -14.73
CA SER A 304 1.90 -14.16 -14.65
C SER A 304 2.30 -12.68 -14.52
N VAL A 305 3.27 -12.37 -13.67
CA VAL A 305 3.76 -10.98 -13.52
C VAL A 305 4.47 -10.50 -14.79
N LEU A 306 5.25 -11.35 -15.46
CA LEU A 306 5.95 -10.99 -16.70
C LEU A 306 5.02 -10.87 -17.91
N THR A 307 3.92 -11.65 -17.95
CA THR A 307 2.97 -11.63 -19.07
C THR A 307 1.79 -10.67 -18.78
N ILE A 308 0.99 -10.93 -17.76
CA ILE A 308 -0.19 -10.10 -17.44
C ILE A 308 0.24 -8.70 -16.98
N GLY A 309 1.29 -8.62 -16.14
CA GLY A 309 1.81 -7.34 -15.64
C GLY A 309 2.33 -6.41 -16.73
N ARG A 310 2.84 -6.96 -17.85
CA ARG A 310 3.37 -6.19 -18.99
C ARG A 310 2.42 -6.11 -20.17
N ALA A 311 1.35 -6.90 -20.21
CA ALA A 311 0.41 -6.96 -21.34
C ALA A 311 -0.22 -5.62 -21.75
N PRO A 312 -0.51 -4.66 -20.84
CA PRO A 312 -1.15 -3.41 -21.24
C PRO A 312 -0.38 -2.60 -22.28
N GLN A 313 0.95 -2.54 -22.18
CA GLN A 313 1.76 -1.76 -23.11
C GLN A 313 1.65 -2.28 -24.56
N PRO A 314 1.98 -3.54 -24.91
CA PRO A 314 1.86 -4.03 -26.27
C PRO A 314 0.41 -4.01 -26.79
N ILE A 315 -0.60 -4.14 -25.91
CA ILE A 315 -2.00 -4.00 -26.31
C ILE A 315 -2.26 -2.58 -26.86
N TYR A 316 -1.78 -1.55 -26.17
CA TYR A 316 -1.99 -0.18 -26.60
C TYR A 316 -1.07 0.21 -27.75
N GLU A 317 0.15 -0.30 -27.83
CA GLU A 317 1.03 -0.11 -28.99
C GLU A 317 0.39 -0.64 -30.26
N GLN A 318 -0.17 -1.86 -30.21
CA GLN A 318 -0.90 -2.44 -31.34
C GLN A 318 -2.16 -1.64 -31.74
N ARG A 319 -2.92 -1.11 -30.74
CA ARG A 319 -4.17 -0.39 -31.00
C ARG A 319 -3.95 1.05 -31.47
N SER A 320 -2.91 1.72 -30.96
CA SER A 320 -2.63 3.13 -31.25
C SER A 320 -1.68 3.32 -32.44
N GLY A 321 -0.90 2.28 -32.79
CA GLY A 321 0.20 2.38 -33.74
C GLY A 321 1.40 3.20 -33.23
N LYS A 322 1.47 3.47 -31.91
CA LYS A 322 2.58 4.21 -31.26
C LYS A 322 3.43 3.26 -30.43
N GLU A 323 4.73 3.50 -30.37
CA GLU A 323 5.65 2.85 -29.45
C GLU A 323 5.82 3.74 -28.21
N PHE A 324 5.71 3.16 -27.00
CA PHE A 324 5.86 3.91 -25.74
C PHE A 324 7.27 3.78 -25.16
N GLY A 325 8.04 2.76 -25.56
CA GLY A 325 9.37 2.48 -25.03
C GLY A 325 9.36 2.04 -23.57
N ASP A 326 10.53 2.06 -22.93
CA ASP A 326 10.69 1.63 -21.53
C ASP A 326 10.40 2.75 -20.51
N GLY A 327 10.27 3.99 -20.97
CA GLY A 327 10.00 5.16 -20.15
C GLY A 327 11.16 5.57 -19.23
N ILE A 328 10.84 6.34 -18.20
CA ILE A 328 11.82 6.79 -17.21
C ILE A 328 12.33 5.57 -16.42
N PRO A 329 13.65 5.30 -16.40
CA PRO A 329 14.20 4.12 -15.75
C PRO A 329 14.08 4.19 -14.23
N MET A 330 13.88 3.04 -13.59
CA MET A 330 13.73 2.96 -12.13
C MET A 330 14.88 3.60 -11.36
N ILE A 331 16.09 3.60 -11.90
CA ILE A 331 17.25 4.20 -11.25
C ILE A 331 17.16 5.74 -11.17
N ALA A 332 16.40 6.39 -12.06
CA ALA A 332 16.13 7.84 -11.98
C ALA A 332 15.27 8.18 -10.76
N TRP A 333 14.27 7.35 -10.46
CA TRP A 333 13.48 7.47 -9.24
C TRP A 333 14.30 7.27 -7.96
N MET A 334 15.35 6.43 -8.01
CA MET A 334 16.30 6.28 -6.91
C MET A 334 17.20 7.52 -6.77
N ALA A 335 17.68 8.10 -7.87
CA ALA A 335 18.46 9.34 -7.85
C ALA A 335 17.67 10.49 -7.23
N MET A 336 16.40 10.65 -7.62
CA MET A 336 15.46 11.59 -7.01
C MET A 336 15.23 11.28 -5.52
N GLY A 337 14.97 10.02 -5.19
CA GLY A 337 14.72 9.58 -3.83
C GLY A 337 15.88 9.78 -2.86
N MET A 338 17.13 9.91 -3.36
CA MET A 338 18.33 10.24 -2.59
C MET A 338 18.67 11.74 -2.59
N SER A 339 17.85 12.57 -3.25
CA SER A 339 18.04 14.00 -3.40
C SER A 339 17.02 14.80 -2.60
N GLN A 340 17.29 16.11 -2.40
CA GLN A 340 16.34 17.01 -1.75
C GLN A 340 15.25 17.40 -2.77
N GLY A 341 14.01 17.06 -2.48
CA GLY A 341 12.83 17.49 -3.23
C GLY A 341 12.22 18.79 -2.70
N HIS A 342 11.19 19.30 -3.37
CA HIS A 342 10.49 20.53 -2.96
C HIS A 342 9.74 20.36 -1.64
N ALA A 343 9.10 19.19 -1.45
CA ALA A 343 8.33 18.87 -0.25
C ALA A 343 9.16 18.20 0.86
N GLY A 344 10.47 17.98 0.63
CA GLY A 344 11.36 17.37 1.62
C GLY A 344 12.32 16.34 1.03
N PRO A 345 13.10 15.64 1.88
CA PRO A 345 14.07 14.65 1.44
C PRO A 345 13.42 13.51 0.65
N GLY A 346 13.86 13.32 -0.59
CA GLY A 346 13.39 12.25 -1.47
C GLY A 346 11.98 12.41 -2.04
N TRP A 347 11.31 13.53 -1.80
CA TRP A 347 10.02 13.84 -2.43
C TRP A 347 10.19 14.21 -3.90
N TYR A 348 9.07 14.18 -4.64
CA TYR A 348 9.06 14.39 -6.09
C TYR A 348 9.79 15.68 -6.48
N LYS A 349 10.61 15.57 -7.52
CA LYS A 349 11.31 16.63 -8.20
C LYS A 349 11.59 16.21 -9.64
N GLU A 350 11.33 17.08 -10.59
CA GLU A 350 11.47 16.76 -12.01
C GLU A 350 12.93 16.59 -12.44
N ASP A 351 13.85 17.33 -11.83
CA ASP A 351 15.27 17.47 -12.22
C ASP A 351 15.99 16.14 -12.51
N HIS A 352 15.70 15.06 -11.79
CA HIS A 352 16.41 13.79 -11.92
C HIS A 352 15.58 12.70 -12.59
N THR A 353 14.32 12.99 -12.94
CA THR A 353 13.38 12.08 -13.58
C THR A 353 12.96 12.60 -14.93
N VAL A 354 11.94 13.43 -14.98
CA VAL A 354 11.34 13.94 -16.21
C VAL A 354 12.35 14.77 -17.01
N ASP A 355 13.07 15.69 -16.34
CA ASP A 355 14.05 16.55 -17.04
C ASP A 355 15.20 15.73 -17.62
N PHE A 356 15.78 14.79 -16.84
CA PHE A 356 16.82 13.91 -17.39
C PHE A 356 16.34 13.10 -18.60
N PHE A 357 15.09 12.63 -18.58
CA PHE A 357 14.53 11.85 -19.67
C PHE A 357 14.27 12.72 -20.91
N MET A 358 13.72 13.90 -20.72
CA MET A 358 13.46 14.85 -21.82
C MET A 358 14.77 15.39 -22.43
N ASP A 359 15.73 15.78 -21.60
CA ASP A 359 17.04 16.29 -22.02
C ASP A 359 17.88 15.23 -22.75
N SER A 360 17.65 13.96 -22.42
CA SER A 360 18.27 12.81 -23.10
C SER A 360 17.55 12.42 -24.39
N GLY A 361 16.59 13.20 -24.87
CA GLY A 361 15.78 12.88 -26.06
C GLY A 361 14.88 11.66 -25.86
N MET A 362 14.39 11.45 -24.65
CA MET A 362 13.60 10.27 -24.20
C MET A 362 14.37 8.94 -24.30
N ASP A 363 15.69 8.99 -24.19
CA ASP A 363 16.56 7.81 -24.14
C ASP A 363 16.65 7.29 -22.69
N THR A 364 16.12 6.08 -22.48
CA THR A 364 16.09 5.42 -21.16
C THR A 364 17.50 5.12 -20.63
N GLU A 365 18.45 4.68 -21.48
CA GLU A 365 19.79 4.32 -21.02
C GLU A 365 20.64 5.55 -20.71
N ALA A 366 20.58 6.60 -21.55
CA ALA A 366 21.24 7.88 -21.28
C ALA A 366 20.71 8.50 -19.98
N THR A 367 19.39 8.43 -19.74
CA THR A 367 18.77 8.86 -18.48
C THR A 367 19.29 8.04 -17.30
N ALA A 368 19.41 6.72 -17.46
CA ALA A 368 19.94 5.84 -16.42
C ALA A 368 21.41 6.16 -16.08
N GLU A 369 22.22 6.50 -17.07
CA GLU A 369 23.61 6.90 -16.85
C GLU A 369 23.71 8.19 -16.02
N ASN A 370 22.91 9.20 -16.34
CA ASN A 370 22.87 10.44 -15.58
C ASN A 370 22.40 10.20 -14.14
N ALA A 371 21.38 9.38 -13.94
CA ALA A 371 20.91 8.99 -12.62
C ALA A 371 21.98 8.25 -11.79
N ARG A 372 22.76 7.35 -12.40
CA ARG A 372 23.89 6.67 -11.73
C ARG A 372 24.95 7.67 -11.22
N LYS A 373 25.23 8.74 -11.99
CA LYS A 373 26.16 9.81 -11.56
C LYS A 373 25.64 10.52 -10.30
N VAL A 374 24.35 10.87 -10.25
CA VAL A 374 23.71 11.49 -9.07
C VAL A 374 23.78 10.56 -7.87
N ILE A 375 23.40 9.28 -8.02
CA ILE A 375 23.45 8.30 -6.93
C ILE A 375 24.87 8.18 -6.37
N LYS A 376 25.88 8.11 -7.24
CA LYS A 376 27.29 8.04 -6.84
C LYS A 376 27.70 9.28 -6.01
N GLN A 377 27.33 10.47 -6.47
CA GLN A 377 27.61 11.73 -5.76
C GLN A 377 26.92 11.78 -4.40
N ARG A 378 25.62 11.42 -4.35
CA ARG A 378 24.85 11.41 -3.09
C ARG A 378 25.38 10.38 -2.10
N SER A 379 25.74 9.19 -2.60
CA SER A 379 26.33 8.14 -1.74
C SER A 379 27.69 8.55 -1.17
N ALA A 380 28.56 9.20 -1.98
CA ALA A 380 29.82 9.74 -1.51
C ALA A 380 29.60 10.83 -0.45
N TYR A 381 28.68 11.78 -0.71
CA TYR A 381 28.33 12.83 0.27
C TYR A 381 27.86 12.25 1.60
N PHE A 382 26.99 11.23 1.60
CA PHE A 382 26.50 10.61 2.84
C PHE A 382 27.60 9.80 3.55
N ALA A 383 28.54 9.20 2.82
CA ALA A 383 29.69 8.51 3.40
C ALA A 383 30.66 9.48 4.07
N GLU A 384 30.90 10.64 3.46
CA GLU A 384 31.75 11.71 4.00
C GLU A 384 31.06 12.46 5.17
N ASN A 385 29.72 12.51 5.15
CA ASN A 385 28.91 13.25 6.12
C ASN A 385 27.81 12.35 6.73
N PRO A 386 28.15 11.32 7.54
CA PRO A 386 27.19 10.32 8.02
C PRO A 386 26.06 10.91 8.88
N GLY A 387 26.33 12.00 9.64
CA GLY A 387 25.30 12.71 10.39
C GLY A 387 24.24 13.36 9.50
N GLN A 388 24.64 13.91 8.35
CA GLN A 388 23.70 14.47 7.37
C GLN A 388 22.92 13.37 6.66
N GLY A 389 23.57 12.24 6.36
CA GLY A 389 22.88 11.06 5.82
C GLY A 389 21.79 10.55 6.77
N LEU A 390 22.12 10.38 8.05
CA LEU A 390 21.15 9.95 9.07
C LEU A 390 19.97 10.93 9.20
N ARG A 391 20.27 12.24 9.22
CA ARG A 391 19.24 13.27 9.26
C ARG A 391 18.33 13.19 8.03
N PHE A 392 18.89 13.11 6.82
CA PHE A 392 18.16 13.03 5.57
C PHE A 392 17.18 11.84 5.56
N PHE A 393 17.66 10.63 5.87
CA PHE A 393 16.83 9.43 5.86
C PHE A 393 15.81 9.41 7.02
N SER A 394 16.15 9.98 8.18
CA SER A 394 15.21 10.14 9.29
C SER A 394 14.07 11.09 8.92
N GLU A 395 14.36 12.26 8.37
CA GLU A 395 13.35 13.23 7.92
C GLU A 395 12.48 12.64 6.80
N LYS A 396 13.10 11.90 5.86
CA LYS A 396 12.40 11.20 4.78
C LYS A 396 11.40 10.19 5.31
N LEU A 397 11.79 9.32 6.25
CA LEU A 397 10.90 8.35 6.88
C LEU A 397 9.75 9.04 7.63
N ARG A 398 10.06 10.09 8.39
CA ARG A 398 9.07 10.82 9.17
C ARG A 398 8.03 11.50 8.28
N SER A 399 8.47 12.23 7.24
CA SER A 399 7.54 12.91 6.33
C SER A 399 6.63 11.95 5.58
N GLN A 400 7.08 10.74 5.30
CA GLN A 400 6.32 9.74 4.55
C GLN A 400 5.39 8.90 5.44
N TRP A 401 5.86 8.49 6.64
CA TRP A 401 5.15 7.50 7.46
C TRP A 401 4.40 8.11 8.66
N ASN A 402 4.75 9.33 9.09
CA ASN A 402 4.07 10.01 10.20
C ASN A 402 3.01 11.02 9.74
N GLU A 403 2.68 11.04 8.45
CA GLU A 403 1.49 11.70 7.93
C GLU A 403 0.32 10.71 8.02
N PRO A 404 -0.56 10.81 9.04
CA PRO A 404 -1.47 9.72 9.41
C PRO A 404 -2.68 9.58 8.48
N THR A 405 -2.90 10.54 7.57
CA THR A 405 -3.98 10.51 6.59
C THR A 405 -3.54 9.94 5.25
N TYR A 406 -2.23 9.74 5.05
CA TYR A 406 -1.66 9.21 3.81
C TYR A 406 -2.14 9.97 2.58
N GLU A 407 -2.11 11.30 2.65
CA GLU A 407 -2.59 12.25 1.63
C GLU A 407 -4.10 12.13 1.31
N SER A 408 -4.85 11.25 1.95
CA SER A 408 -6.26 11.05 1.60
C SER A 408 -7.13 12.27 1.87
N LEU A 409 -6.83 13.07 2.91
CA LEU A 409 -7.51 14.35 3.12
C LEU A 409 -7.10 15.39 2.08
N TRP A 410 -5.79 15.56 1.87
CA TRP A 410 -5.24 16.51 0.92
C TRP A 410 -5.76 16.27 -0.51
N ILE A 411 -5.77 15.01 -0.98
CA ILE A 411 -6.32 14.64 -2.28
C ILE A 411 -7.79 15.10 -2.42
N ASN A 412 -8.61 14.88 -1.39
CA ASN A 412 -10.01 15.30 -1.41
C ASN A 412 -10.15 16.82 -1.34
N GLN A 413 -9.30 17.51 -0.58
CA GLN A 413 -9.29 18.98 -0.50
C GLN A 413 -8.94 19.62 -1.84
N VAL A 414 -7.93 19.09 -2.54
CA VAL A 414 -7.53 19.55 -3.88
C VAL A 414 -8.62 19.27 -4.91
N GLN A 415 -9.24 18.08 -4.91
CA GLN A 415 -10.33 17.74 -5.82
C GLN A 415 -11.58 18.60 -5.59
N GLN A 416 -11.81 19.01 -4.35
CA GLN A 416 -13.00 19.78 -3.96
C GLN A 416 -12.88 21.30 -4.18
N SER A 417 -11.70 21.81 -4.56
CA SER A 417 -11.45 23.27 -4.64
C SER A 417 -12.47 24.04 -5.49
N TYR A 418 -13.22 23.38 -6.37
CA TYR A 418 -14.10 23.97 -7.37
C TYR A 418 -15.58 23.54 -7.28
N GLY A 419 -15.98 22.73 -6.30
CA GLY A 419 -17.34 22.18 -6.19
C GLY A 419 -18.10 22.61 -4.93
N GLU A 420 -19.42 22.30 -4.90
CA GLU A 420 -20.20 22.41 -3.68
C GLU A 420 -19.79 21.32 -2.67
N LYS A 421 -19.67 21.71 -1.41
CA LYS A 421 -19.31 20.84 -0.31
C LYS A 421 -20.54 20.17 0.30
N GLY A 422 -20.47 18.87 0.58
CA GLY A 422 -21.48 18.19 1.37
C GLY A 422 -21.07 18.08 2.84
N PHE A 423 -22.04 17.92 3.74
CA PHE A 423 -21.83 17.90 5.19
C PHE A 423 -20.76 16.88 5.65
N ILE A 424 -20.75 15.67 5.10
CA ILE A 424 -19.78 14.63 5.49
C ILE A 424 -18.35 15.02 5.07
N TYR A 425 -18.21 15.64 3.89
CA TYR A 425 -16.91 16.17 3.45
C TYR A 425 -16.44 17.29 4.38
N GLU A 426 -17.31 18.28 4.68
CA GLU A 426 -16.96 19.39 5.58
C GLU A 426 -16.53 18.88 6.96
N TRP A 427 -17.26 17.87 7.48
CA TRP A 427 -16.96 17.27 8.77
C TRP A 427 -15.58 16.60 8.82
N PHE A 428 -15.16 15.91 7.78
CA PHE A 428 -13.88 15.18 7.78
C PHE A 428 -12.72 15.94 7.14
N CYS A 429 -12.97 16.68 6.06
CA CYS A 429 -11.90 17.20 5.18
C CYS A 429 -11.77 18.73 5.21
N ASP A 430 -12.69 19.47 5.78
CA ASP A 430 -12.65 20.94 5.84
C ASP A 430 -12.58 21.39 7.32
N VAL A 431 -13.70 21.79 7.90
CA VAL A 431 -13.78 22.27 9.30
C VAL A 431 -13.25 21.22 10.28
N GLY A 432 -13.54 19.96 10.03
CA GLY A 432 -13.11 18.83 10.86
C GLY A 432 -11.76 18.23 10.50
N ALA A 433 -11.05 18.73 9.50
CA ALA A 433 -9.78 18.12 9.01
C ALA A 433 -8.75 17.95 10.13
N ARG A 434 -8.58 18.96 11.00
CA ARG A 434 -7.66 18.88 12.15
C ARG A 434 -8.02 17.76 13.13
N HIS A 435 -9.31 17.56 13.39
CA HIS A 435 -9.78 16.49 14.28
C HIS A 435 -9.60 15.12 13.63
N THR A 436 -9.85 15.01 12.33
CA THR A 436 -9.62 13.80 11.55
C THR A 436 -8.15 13.42 11.56
N THR A 437 -7.23 14.37 11.31
CA THR A 437 -5.78 14.15 11.38
C THR A 437 -5.34 13.72 12.78
N GLY A 438 -5.82 14.41 13.82
CA GLY A 438 -5.52 14.05 15.22
C GLY A 438 -6.02 12.64 15.59
N TYR A 439 -7.26 12.28 15.20
CA TYR A 439 -7.78 10.94 15.39
C TYR A 439 -6.92 9.89 14.65
N MET A 440 -6.57 10.16 13.40
CA MET A 440 -5.77 9.23 12.60
C MET A 440 -4.35 9.09 13.13
N ASN A 441 -3.76 10.14 13.71
CA ASN A 441 -2.47 10.03 14.40
C ASN A 441 -2.57 9.08 15.61
N GLN A 442 -3.61 9.19 16.42
CA GLN A 442 -3.84 8.26 17.55
C GLN A 442 -4.04 6.82 17.06
N TYR A 443 -4.81 6.65 15.99
CA TYR A 443 -5.00 5.35 15.36
C TYR A 443 -3.68 4.79 14.81
N GLN A 444 -2.86 5.61 14.16
CA GLN A 444 -1.56 5.23 13.62
C GLN A 444 -0.61 4.77 14.74
N GLN A 445 -0.55 5.50 15.86
CA GLN A 445 0.22 5.11 17.04
C GLN A 445 -0.20 3.73 17.56
N LEU A 446 -1.51 3.48 17.65
CA LEU A 446 -2.06 2.18 18.06
C LEU A 446 -1.59 1.07 17.11
N ILE A 447 -1.70 1.27 15.79
CA ILE A 447 -1.31 0.27 14.79
C ILE A 447 0.21 0.00 14.86
N PHE A 448 1.05 1.04 14.90
CA PHE A 448 2.50 0.87 14.97
C PHE A 448 2.93 0.13 16.24
N LEU A 449 2.37 0.49 17.40
CA LEU A 449 2.61 -0.23 18.66
C LEU A 449 2.16 -1.69 18.56
N GLY A 450 1.01 -1.97 17.95
CA GLY A 450 0.52 -3.32 17.76
C GLY A 450 1.43 -4.16 16.87
N VAL A 451 2.00 -3.58 15.80
CA VAL A 451 2.99 -4.25 14.95
C VAL A 451 4.29 -4.50 15.71
N LEU A 452 4.76 -3.54 16.50
CA LEU A 452 5.92 -3.70 17.36
C LEU A 452 5.75 -4.90 18.32
N LEU A 453 4.60 -5.00 18.97
CA LEU A 453 4.22 -6.15 19.82
C LEU A 453 4.19 -7.46 19.02
N SER A 454 3.67 -7.42 17.78
CA SER A 454 3.63 -8.60 16.93
C SER A 454 5.03 -9.15 16.61
N CYS A 455 6.00 -8.27 16.36
CA CYS A 455 7.40 -8.67 16.15
C CYS A 455 7.95 -9.43 17.37
N VAL A 456 7.62 -8.99 18.59
CA VAL A 456 8.02 -9.67 19.84
C VAL A 456 7.39 -11.08 19.91
N PHE A 457 6.08 -11.21 19.66
CA PHE A 457 5.42 -12.53 19.75
C PHE A 457 5.85 -13.48 18.61
N LEU A 458 6.09 -12.95 17.40
CA LEU A 458 6.59 -13.74 16.27
C LEU A 458 8.04 -14.19 16.48
N TRP A 459 8.86 -13.43 17.22
CA TRP A 459 10.24 -13.80 17.54
C TRP A 459 10.35 -15.16 18.24
N PHE A 460 9.41 -15.48 19.10
CA PHE A 460 9.40 -16.78 19.79
C PHE A 460 8.99 -17.95 18.88
N ARG A 461 8.24 -17.68 17.82
CA ARG A 461 7.80 -18.70 16.84
C ARG A 461 8.79 -18.89 15.70
N ARG A 462 9.34 -17.79 15.16
CA ARG A 462 10.26 -17.74 14.02
C ARG A 462 9.78 -18.55 12.81
N ASP A 463 8.45 -18.54 12.55
CA ASP A 463 7.88 -19.14 11.35
C ASP A 463 7.84 -18.08 10.24
N ILE A 464 8.68 -18.28 9.22
CA ILE A 464 8.83 -17.34 8.08
C ILE A 464 7.50 -17.11 7.36
N ARG A 465 6.58 -18.09 7.36
CA ARG A 465 5.27 -17.96 6.72
C ARG A 465 4.39 -16.94 7.44
N GLN A 466 4.49 -16.85 8.76
CA GLN A 466 3.79 -15.84 9.56
C GLN A 466 4.42 -14.45 9.41
N CYS A 467 5.66 -14.38 8.94
CA CYS A 467 6.36 -13.13 8.65
C CYS A 467 6.00 -12.53 7.27
N LEU A 468 5.12 -13.16 6.46
CA LEU A 468 4.76 -12.66 5.13
C LEU A 468 4.35 -11.17 5.12
N PRO A 469 3.38 -10.69 5.92
CA PRO A 469 3.04 -9.27 5.93
C PRO A 469 4.20 -8.40 6.45
N VAL A 470 4.97 -8.91 7.43
CA VAL A 470 6.15 -8.20 7.96
C VAL A 470 7.20 -8.00 6.87
N LEU A 471 7.43 -9.01 6.02
CA LEU A 471 8.37 -8.94 4.90
C LEU A 471 7.90 -7.94 3.84
N VAL A 472 6.61 -7.91 3.51
CA VAL A 472 6.03 -6.91 2.58
C VAL A 472 6.21 -5.49 3.12
N ILE A 473 5.89 -5.26 4.40
CA ILE A 473 6.02 -3.94 5.04
C ILE A 473 7.48 -3.51 5.09
N LEU A 474 8.39 -4.39 5.50
CA LEU A 474 9.83 -4.12 5.50
C LEU A 474 10.34 -3.82 4.08
N GLY A 475 9.89 -4.58 3.08
CA GLY A 475 10.20 -4.31 1.67
C GLY A 475 9.72 -2.93 1.24
N GLY A 476 8.51 -2.51 1.62
CA GLY A 476 7.98 -1.18 1.38
C GLY A 476 8.81 -0.07 2.04
N ILE A 477 9.17 -0.24 3.32
CA ILE A 477 10.02 0.72 4.03
C ILE A 477 11.38 0.86 3.35
N LEU A 478 12.06 -0.25 3.04
CA LEU A 478 13.38 -0.24 2.41
C LEU A 478 13.34 0.32 0.98
N TYR A 479 12.29 -0.01 0.22
CA TYR A 479 12.11 0.53 -1.13
C TYR A 479 11.97 2.04 -1.08
N HIS A 480 11.02 2.57 -0.31
CA HIS A 480 10.77 4.00 -0.23
C HIS A 480 11.85 4.78 0.54
N LEU A 481 12.71 4.11 1.28
CA LEU A 481 13.91 4.73 1.85
C LEU A 481 14.88 5.19 0.74
N LEU A 482 14.98 4.42 -0.35
CA LEU A 482 15.88 4.71 -1.47
C LEU A 482 15.18 5.44 -2.63
N PHE A 483 13.91 5.09 -2.92
CA PHE A 483 13.14 5.64 -4.02
C PHE A 483 12.28 6.83 -3.56
N GLU A 484 11.40 7.32 -4.42
CA GLU A 484 10.50 8.44 -4.14
C GLU A 484 9.80 8.31 -2.78
N ALA A 485 9.81 9.38 -2.00
CA ALA A 485 9.00 9.52 -0.81
C ALA A 485 7.67 10.16 -1.17
N LYS A 486 6.58 9.53 -0.74
CA LYS A 486 5.22 10.07 -0.82
C LYS A 486 4.33 9.33 0.18
N SER A 487 3.55 10.03 1.01
CA SER A 487 2.83 9.37 2.08
C SER A 487 1.73 8.44 1.55
N GLN A 488 1.07 8.77 0.45
CA GLN A 488 0.10 7.86 -0.19
C GLN A 488 0.69 6.49 -0.59
N TYR A 489 2.00 6.40 -0.82
CA TYR A 489 2.63 5.11 -1.13
C TYR A 489 2.82 4.22 0.09
N ALA A 490 2.79 4.79 1.30
CA ALA A 490 2.83 4.03 2.55
C ALA A 490 1.46 3.42 2.93
N LEU A 491 0.35 3.95 2.40
CA LEU A 491 -1.01 3.51 2.73
C LEU A 491 -1.24 1.98 2.56
N PRO A 492 -0.84 1.31 1.47
CA PRO A 492 -1.01 -0.14 1.31
C PRO A 492 -0.34 -0.94 2.42
N TYR A 493 0.85 -0.53 2.84
CA TYR A 493 1.60 -1.19 3.91
C TYR A 493 0.98 -0.92 5.27
N PHE A 494 0.48 0.30 5.49
CA PHE A 494 -0.22 0.66 6.72
C PHE A 494 -1.50 -0.19 6.92
N ILE A 495 -2.30 -0.35 5.87
CA ILE A 495 -3.49 -1.22 5.95
C ILE A 495 -3.07 -2.68 6.21
N LEU A 496 -1.97 -3.14 5.60
CA LEU A 496 -1.44 -4.49 5.83
C LEU A 496 -0.87 -4.67 7.26
N MET A 497 -0.53 -3.60 7.97
CA MET A 497 -0.13 -3.64 9.39
C MET A 497 -1.28 -4.05 10.32
N VAL A 498 -2.54 -3.80 9.93
CA VAL A 498 -3.70 -4.01 10.83
C VAL A 498 -3.84 -5.45 11.33
N PRO A 499 -3.74 -6.52 10.51
CA PRO A 499 -3.74 -7.90 11.00
C PRO A 499 -2.61 -8.22 11.97
N LEU A 500 -1.42 -7.62 11.77
CA LEU A 500 -0.28 -7.77 12.67
C LEU A 500 -0.55 -7.07 14.00
N ALA A 501 -1.06 -5.83 13.97
CA ALA A 501 -1.42 -5.10 15.17
C ALA A 501 -2.47 -5.87 16.00
N ALA A 502 -3.50 -6.42 15.34
CA ALA A 502 -4.48 -7.29 15.98
C ALA A 502 -3.84 -8.52 16.65
N TYR A 503 -2.86 -9.15 15.98
CA TYR A 503 -2.12 -10.27 16.55
C TYR A 503 -1.28 -9.85 17.77
N GLY A 504 -0.58 -8.74 17.69
CA GLY A 504 0.23 -8.17 18.78
C GLY A 504 -0.61 -7.87 20.02
N PHE A 505 -1.73 -7.17 19.88
CA PHE A 505 -2.63 -6.88 20.99
C PHE A 505 -3.30 -8.13 21.56
N CYS A 506 -3.76 -9.07 20.73
CA CYS A 506 -4.30 -10.33 21.21
C CYS A 506 -3.26 -11.13 22.01
N GLY A 507 -1.98 -11.10 21.62
CA GLY A 507 -0.88 -11.66 22.37
C GLY A 507 -0.70 -11.01 23.74
N LEU A 508 -0.67 -9.67 23.77
CA LEU A 508 -0.56 -8.89 25.02
C LEU A 508 -1.72 -9.19 25.97
N PHE A 509 -2.96 -9.18 25.50
CA PHE A 509 -4.14 -9.42 26.33
C PHE A 509 -4.18 -10.84 26.86
N LYS A 510 -3.77 -11.82 26.04
CA LYS A 510 -3.65 -13.21 26.48
C LYS A 510 -2.60 -13.38 27.56
N SER A 511 -1.46 -12.68 27.47
CA SER A 511 -0.42 -12.68 28.51
C SER A 511 -0.93 -12.09 29.80
N ALA A 512 -1.65 -10.95 29.74
CA ALA A 512 -2.22 -10.30 30.92
C ALA A 512 -3.27 -11.16 31.63
N GLU A 513 -4.00 -12.03 30.87
CA GLU A 513 -4.95 -13.00 31.44
C GLU A 513 -4.26 -14.25 32.04
N GLY A 514 -2.94 -14.34 32.06
CA GLY A 514 -2.16 -15.49 32.57
C GLY A 514 -2.31 -16.77 31.71
N ARG A 515 -2.71 -16.64 30.44
CA ARG A 515 -3.01 -17.77 29.55
C ARG A 515 -1.91 -18.07 28.53
N ILE A 516 -0.71 -17.54 28.73
CA ILE A 516 0.47 -17.87 27.92
C ILE A 516 1.34 -18.84 28.75
N HIS A 517 1.43 -20.08 28.28
CA HIS A 517 2.42 -21.06 28.67
C HIS A 517 3.47 -21.21 27.57
#